data_6e3e6f43c1238a4c70e49fa6e401cc2d
#
_entry.id   6e3e6f43c1238a4c70e49fa6e401cc2d
#
_cell.length_a   1.000
_cell.length_b   1.000
_cell.length_c   1.000
_cell.angle_alpha   90.00
_cell.angle_beta   90.00
_cell.angle_gamma   90.00
#
_symmetry.space_group_name_H-M   'P 1'
#
loop_
_entity.id
_entity.type
_entity.pdbx_description
1 polymer ?
#
loop_
_entity_poly.entity_id
_entity_poly.type
_entity_poly.pdbx_seq_one_letter_code
_entity_poly.pdbx_strand_id
1 'polypeptide(L)'
;MIAILWDASHIWGYLLLHAVRSTGIPYRVLKGLDIAQTGLSGKMLMVPGGSARRKAEALGPAGAEEVRRFVRQGGRYVGFCGGAGLALADGLGLCPWKRDGMTDRLQHLVSGSLCCDLAEGSELIPPHLAGKTALLPVWWPGRFSEPDEPDGVEVLARYRAPGPDLYVADMPFSSMPADILAEWKSMYGVTLRPSLLDERPCAVSGSCGRGGWLLSYSHLETPSGNFPGSEQAGAWLLHVLRLWCGLPSDMTELPPLEFDRLPVLWEDRVLLDARASLLELLALAEHLGLLFPRNSWLLGWRSGVPGAQFNSLNAAISTTLSLRPDDRRLSLWTPRRKEFESAFALFFQGARSWLLARRLADTLADSAPGMLPRELLEDQRRALFGSPMFGGGLSEQLLNILEELV
;
A
#
# COMPACT_ATOMS: atom_id res chain seq x y z
N MET A 1 3.92 22.67 -2.55
CA MET A 1 3.36 21.89 -1.43
C MET A 1 2.56 20.72 -1.99
N ILE A 2 2.72 19.53 -1.39
CA ILE A 2 1.99 18.30 -1.71
C ILE A 2 0.96 18.04 -0.61
N ALA A 3 -0.27 17.69 -0.98
CA ALA A 3 -1.27 17.10 -0.08
C ALA A 3 -1.25 15.58 -0.21
N ILE A 4 -1.37 14.85 0.90
CA ILE A 4 -1.44 13.38 0.93
C ILE A 4 -2.79 13.00 1.56
N LEU A 5 -3.64 12.27 0.82
CA LEU A 5 -4.88 11.70 1.37
C LEU A 5 -4.54 10.44 2.17
N TRP A 6 -4.83 10.47 3.48
CA TRP A 6 -4.33 9.44 4.39
C TRP A 6 -5.27 8.26 4.60
N ASP A 7 -6.58 8.47 4.53
CA ASP A 7 -7.58 7.46 4.90
C ASP A 7 -7.34 6.11 4.24
N ALA A 8 -7.45 5.04 5.03
CA ALA A 8 -7.34 3.65 4.59
C ALA A 8 -6.11 3.35 3.73
N SER A 9 -4.99 3.99 4.01
CA SER A 9 -3.74 3.85 3.25
C SER A 9 -2.84 2.73 3.75
N HIS A 10 -3.02 2.28 5.00
CA HIS A 10 -2.21 1.22 5.59
C HIS A 10 -0.70 1.53 5.45
N ILE A 11 0.13 0.50 5.28
CA ILE A 11 1.58 0.67 5.11
C ILE A 11 1.94 1.61 3.93
N TRP A 12 1.11 1.65 2.88
CA TRP A 12 1.38 2.46 1.68
C TRP A 12 1.39 3.96 1.95
N GLY A 13 0.60 4.41 2.93
CA GLY A 13 0.64 5.79 3.41
C GLY A 13 2.02 6.13 3.98
N TYR A 14 2.58 5.23 4.78
CA TYR A 14 3.90 5.43 5.41
C TYR A 14 5.05 5.40 4.39
N LEU A 15 4.97 4.53 3.36
CA LEU A 15 5.94 4.52 2.27
C LEU A 15 5.89 5.83 1.48
N LEU A 16 4.69 6.29 1.10
CA LEU A 16 4.53 7.56 0.41
C LEU A 16 5.01 8.74 1.25
N LEU A 17 4.68 8.75 2.56
CA LEU A 17 5.15 9.77 3.48
C LEU A 17 6.68 9.80 3.54
N HIS A 18 7.32 8.63 3.65
CA HIS A 18 8.79 8.52 3.61
C HIS A 18 9.36 9.10 2.31
N ALA A 19 8.81 8.70 1.16
CA ALA A 19 9.23 9.19 -0.14
C ALA A 19 9.07 10.72 -0.25
N VAL A 20 7.94 11.28 0.14
CA VAL A 20 7.71 12.73 0.07
C VAL A 20 8.61 13.49 1.05
N ARG A 21 8.76 13.02 2.29
CA ARG A 21 9.65 13.64 3.29
C ARG A 21 11.09 13.70 2.82
N SER A 22 11.58 12.66 2.17
CA SER A 22 12.96 12.60 1.70
C SER A 22 13.27 13.65 0.63
N THR A 23 12.26 14.13 -0.11
CA THR A 23 12.43 15.17 -1.14
C THR A 23 12.58 16.58 -0.59
N GLY A 24 12.26 16.81 0.67
CA GLY A 24 12.22 18.15 1.26
C GLY A 24 11.09 19.04 0.75
N ILE A 25 10.23 18.56 -0.15
CA ILE A 25 9.06 19.33 -0.61
C ILE A 25 8.08 19.49 0.55
N PRO A 26 7.60 20.72 0.85
CA PRO A 26 6.56 20.93 1.85
C PRO A 26 5.32 20.08 1.56
N TYR A 27 4.80 19.41 2.58
CA TYR A 27 3.62 18.55 2.45
C TYR A 27 2.64 18.72 3.60
N ARG A 28 1.42 18.24 3.40
CA ARG A 28 0.37 18.10 4.43
C ARG A 28 -0.27 16.73 4.28
N VAL A 29 -0.46 16.07 5.41
CA VAL A 29 -1.29 14.86 5.50
C VAL A 29 -2.71 15.31 5.84
N LEU A 30 -3.69 14.83 5.08
CA LEU A 30 -5.10 15.22 5.18
C LEU A 30 -5.97 13.97 5.19
N LYS A 31 -7.00 13.98 6.03
CA LYS A 31 -8.12 13.02 5.93
C LYS A 31 -9.16 13.54 4.94
N GLY A 32 -10.00 12.66 4.43
CA GLY A 32 -11.09 13.02 3.51
C GLY A 32 -12.01 14.10 4.09
N LEU A 33 -12.28 14.03 5.39
CA LEU A 33 -13.05 15.04 6.10
C LEU A 33 -12.37 16.42 6.09
N ASP A 34 -11.06 16.48 6.27
CA ASP A 34 -10.29 17.74 6.20
C ASP A 34 -10.42 18.37 4.81
N ILE A 35 -10.30 17.54 3.76
CA ILE A 35 -10.47 17.99 2.38
C ILE A 35 -11.87 18.55 2.15
N ALA A 36 -12.89 17.89 2.67
CA ALA A 36 -14.28 18.34 2.54
C ALA A 36 -14.55 19.67 3.27
N GLN A 37 -13.89 19.90 4.41
CA GLN A 37 -14.12 21.07 5.26
C GLN A 37 -13.23 22.27 4.91
N THR A 38 -11.94 22.03 4.61
CA THR A 38 -10.96 23.12 4.45
C THR A 38 -10.50 23.31 3.02
N GLY A 39 -10.86 22.40 2.12
CA GLY A 39 -10.44 22.41 0.74
C GLY A 39 -9.00 21.94 0.52
N LEU A 40 -8.60 21.88 -0.74
CA LEU A 40 -7.25 21.53 -1.17
C LEU A 40 -6.47 22.76 -1.60
N SER A 41 -5.21 22.80 -1.20
CA SER A 41 -4.25 23.83 -1.60
C SER A 41 -2.91 23.20 -1.98
N GLY A 42 -2.11 23.92 -2.78
CA GLY A 42 -0.82 23.44 -3.25
C GLY A 42 -0.84 23.02 -4.71
N LYS A 43 0.18 22.24 -5.11
CA LYS A 43 0.38 21.85 -6.52
C LYS A 43 -0.16 20.46 -6.84
N MET A 44 -0.18 19.56 -5.84
CA MET A 44 -0.43 18.13 -6.06
C MET A 44 -1.18 17.50 -4.89
N LEU A 45 -2.13 16.63 -5.21
CA LEU A 45 -2.72 15.65 -4.30
C LEU A 45 -2.14 14.28 -4.64
N MET A 46 -1.48 13.64 -3.68
CA MET A 46 -1.01 12.27 -3.79
C MET A 46 -1.91 11.34 -2.97
N VAL A 47 -2.32 10.23 -3.58
CA VAL A 47 -3.23 9.27 -2.96
C VAL A 47 -2.56 7.89 -2.99
N PRO A 48 -2.05 7.41 -1.85
CA PRO A 48 -1.38 6.13 -1.75
C PRO A 48 -2.31 4.94 -1.97
N GLY A 49 -1.74 3.76 -2.03
CA GLY A 49 -2.45 2.49 -2.04
C GLY A 49 -3.44 2.31 -0.90
N GLY A 50 -4.02 1.13 -0.77
CA GLY A 50 -5.03 0.79 0.21
C GLY A 50 -6.44 0.67 -0.39
N SER A 51 -7.49 0.94 0.38
CA SER A 51 -8.87 0.74 -0.06
C SER A 51 -9.45 1.96 -0.77
N ALA A 52 -9.61 1.89 -2.09
CA ALA A 52 -10.27 2.94 -2.88
C ALA A 52 -11.70 3.25 -2.38
N ARG A 53 -12.47 2.22 -2.03
CA ARG A 53 -13.83 2.37 -1.51
C ARG A 53 -13.86 3.15 -0.18
N ARG A 54 -13.01 2.78 0.78
CA ARG A 54 -12.96 3.47 2.09
C ARG A 54 -12.43 4.90 1.96
N LYS A 55 -11.53 5.16 1.02
CA LYS A 55 -11.09 6.53 0.68
C LYS A 55 -12.24 7.36 0.12
N ALA A 56 -13.06 6.77 -0.77
CA ALA A 56 -14.26 7.44 -1.31
C ALA A 56 -15.29 7.72 -0.21
N GLU A 57 -15.52 6.75 0.68
CA GLU A 57 -16.40 6.91 1.85
C GLU A 57 -15.92 8.04 2.79
N ALA A 58 -14.61 8.12 3.06
CA ALA A 58 -14.02 9.17 3.90
C ALA A 58 -14.11 10.57 3.27
N LEU A 59 -13.91 10.69 1.95
CA LEU A 59 -14.09 11.95 1.22
C LEU A 59 -15.55 12.42 1.22
N GLY A 60 -16.47 11.51 1.10
CA GLY A 60 -17.86 11.82 0.88
C GLY A 60 -18.07 12.65 -0.39
N PRO A 61 -19.32 13.09 -0.68
CA PRO A 61 -19.61 13.87 -1.89
C PRO A 61 -18.88 15.23 -1.94
N ALA A 62 -18.77 15.92 -0.80
CA ALA A 62 -18.13 17.24 -0.72
C ALA A 62 -16.62 17.16 -0.98
N GLY A 63 -15.91 16.21 -0.32
CA GLY A 63 -14.49 16.01 -0.55
C GLY A 63 -14.18 15.53 -1.97
N ALA A 64 -15.03 14.67 -2.53
CA ALA A 64 -14.90 14.23 -3.92
C ALA A 64 -15.03 15.39 -4.92
N GLU A 65 -15.99 16.28 -4.72
CA GLU A 65 -16.14 17.48 -5.57
C GLU A 65 -14.98 18.46 -5.40
N GLU A 66 -14.47 18.59 -4.18
CA GLU A 66 -13.29 19.41 -3.92
C GLU A 66 -12.05 18.90 -4.66
N VAL A 67 -11.82 17.57 -4.67
CA VAL A 67 -10.72 16.97 -5.45
C VAL A 67 -10.90 17.24 -6.95
N ARG A 68 -12.10 17.06 -7.50
CA ARG A 68 -12.40 17.38 -8.91
C ARG A 68 -12.14 18.84 -9.21
N ARG A 69 -12.62 19.74 -8.36
CA ARG A 69 -12.42 21.19 -8.48
C ARG A 69 -10.93 21.53 -8.48
N PHE A 70 -10.17 21.00 -7.53
CA PHE A 70 -8.73 21.21 -7.42
C PHE A 70 -8.01 20.82 -8.72
N VAL A 71 -8.30 19.64 -9.26
CA VAL A 71 -7.67 19.20 -10.52
C VAL A 71 -8.10 20.06 -11.70
N ARG A 72 -9.40 20.35 -11.87
CA ARG A 72 -9.88 21.22 -12.96
C ARG A 72 -9.25 22.62 -12.94
N GLN A 73 -8.89 23.11 -11.77
CA GLN A 73 -8.26 24.43 -11.59
C GLN A 73 -6.74 24.44 -11.81
N GLY A 74 -6.12 23.30 -12.13
CA GLY A 74 -4.69 23.20 -12.44
C GLY A 74 -3.89 22.37 -11.44
N GLY A 75 -4.52 21.83 -10.41
CA GLY A 75 -3.90 20.86 -9.51
C GLY A 75 -3.53 19.55 -10.19
N ARG A 76 -2.58 18.85 -9.63
CA ARG A 76 -2.14 17.53 -10.13
C ARG A 76 -2.61 16.43 -9.17
N TYR A 77 -3.12 15.33 -9.73
CA TYR A 77 -3.49 14.13 -8.97
C TYR A 77 -2.54 13.01 -9.30
N VAL A 78 -1.96 12.38 -8.27
CA VAL A 78 -1.15 11.16 -8.42
C VAL A 78 -1.75 10.07 -7.53
N GLY A 79 -2.17 8.97 -8.13
CA GLY A 79 -2.79 7.85 -7.42
C GLY A 79 -2.04 6.54 -7.63
N PHE A 80 -1.73 5.84 -6.52
CA PHE A 80 -1.13 4.51 -6.55
C PHE A 80 -2.11 3.46 -6.09
N CYS A 81 -2.21 2.33 -6.79
CA CYS A 81 -3.05 1.18 -6.45
C CYS A 81 -4.50 1.59 -6.08
N GLY A 82 -4.88 1.58 -4.79
CA GLY A 82 -6.19 2.07 -4.34
C GLY A 82 -6.44 3.54 -4.66
N GLY A 83 -5.40 4.38 -4.66
CA GLY A 83 -5.48 5.77 -5.09
C GLY A 83 -5.73 5.91 -6.59
N ALA A 84 -5.17 5.01 -7.41
CA ALA A 84 -5.51 4.94 -8.83
C ALA A 84 -6.98 4.52 -9.03
N GLY A 85 -7.42 3.49 -8.31
CA GLY A 85 -8.81 3.03 -8.35
C GLY A 85 -9.82 4.10 -7.93
N LEU A 86 -9.48 4.97 -6.97
CA LEU A 86 -10.34 6.08 -6.53
C LEU A 86 -10.60 7.10 -7.65
N ALA A 87 -9.64 7.32 -8.54
CA ALA A 87 -9.73 8.34 -9.60
C ALA A 87 -10.58 7.92 -10.80
N LEU A 88 -10.97 6.64 -10.90
CA LEU A 88 -11.67 6.07 -12.05
C LEU A 88 -13.13 6.59 -12.18
N ALA A 89 -13.78 6.20 -13.27
CA ALA A 89 -15.13 6.65 -13.63
C ALA A 89 -16.19 6.39 -12.56
N ASP A 90 -16.08 5.28 -11.84
CA ASP A 90 -16.95 4.87 -10.73
C ASP A 90 -16.55 5.44 -9.35
N GLY A 91 -15.48 6.23 -9.30
CA GLY A 91 -15.00 6.94 -8.13
C GLY A 91 -15.08 8.46 -8.30
N LEU A 92 -13.90 9.12 -8.42
CA LEU A 92 -13.82 10.57 -8.64
C LEU A 92 -14.15 10.99 -10.09
N GLY A 93 -14.11 10.08 -11.05
CA GLY A 93 -14.35 10.39 -12.47
C GLY A 93 -13.30 11.32 -13.08
N LEU A 94 -12.06 11.32 -12.58
CA LEU A 94 -10.94 12.04 -13.18
C LEU A 94 -10.46 11.33 -14.44
N CYS A 95 -10.36 9.99 -14.38
CA CYS A 95 -10.11 9.12 -15.49
C CYS A 95 -11.43 8.49 -15.95
N PRO A 96 -11.78 8.52 -17.25
CA PRO A 96 -13.01 7.94 -17.76
C PRO A 96 -13.01 6.41 -17.77
N TRP A 97 -11.85 5.78 -17.60
CA TRP A 97 -11.72 4.33 -17.59
C TRP A 97 -12.22 3.69 -16.29
N LYS A 98 -12.39 2.39 -16.33
CA LYS A 98 -12.77 1.56 -15.20
C LYS A 98 -11.63 0.61 -14.83
N ARG A 99 -11.72 0.03 -13.65
CA ARG A 99 -10.91 -1.11 -13.30
C ARG A 99 -11.43 -2.34 -14.04
N ASP A 100 -10.56 -3.03 -14.75
CA ASP A 100 -10.92 -4.31 -15.33
C ASP A 100 -10.91 -5.39 -14.24
N GLY A 101 -12.02 -6.14 -14.15
CA GLY A 101 -12.21 -7.18 -13.15
C GLY A 101 -11.33 -8.40 -13.40
N MET A 102 -10.95 -9.07 -12.32
CA MET A 102 -10.33 -10.40 -12.37
C MET A 102 -11.30 -11.39 -11.74
N THR A 103 -11.60 -12.45 -12.45
CA THR A 103 -12.51 -13.52 -11.97
C THR A 103 -11.78 -14.51 -11.06
N ASP A 104 -10.49 -14.73 -11.30
CA ASP A 104 -9.67 -15.62 -10.49
C ASP A 104 -9.09 -14.85 -9.28
N ARG A 105 -9.48 -15.29 -8.08
CA ARG A 105 -9.05 -14.65 -6.83
C ARG A 105 -7.54 -14.72 -6.62
N LEU A 106 -6.87 -15.78 -7.06
CA LEU A 106 -5.42 -15.92 -6.91
C LEU A 106 -4.66 -14.83 -7.67
N GLN A 107 -5.18 -14.39 -8.80
CA GLN A 107 -4.59 -13.32 -9.59
C GLN A 107 -4.63 -11.95 -8.87
N HIS A 108 -5.53 -11.77 -7.91
CA HIS A 108 -5.53 -10.60 -7.03
C HIS A 108 -4.48 -10.66 -5.92
N LEU A 109 -3.96 -11.83 -5.59
CA LEU A 109 -3.01 -12.01 -4.49
C LEU A 109 -1.55 -11.91 -4.95
N VAL A 110 -1.32 -11.26 -6.07
CA VAL A 110 0.01 -11.02 -6.64
C VAL A 110 0.73 -9.92 -5.86
N SER A 111 1.99 -10.17 -5.50
CA SER A 111 2.85 -9.18 -4.84
C SER A 111 4.32 -9.40 -5.21
N GLY A 112 5.10 -8.33 -5.26
CA GLY A 112 6.49 -8.38 -5.67
C GLY A 112 6.75 -7.39 -6.80
N SER A 113 7.55 -7.75 -7.82
CA SER A 113 7.75 -6.93 -9.01
C SER A 113 7.18 -7.59 -10.27
N LEU A 114 6.77 -6.75 -11.21
CA LEU A 114 6.39 -7.15 -12.56
C LEU A 114 7.26 -6.39 -13.57
N CYS A 115 7.65 -7.09 -14.64
CA CYS A 115 8.18 -6.43 -15.82
C CYS A 115 7.05 -5.65 -16.51
N CYS A 116 7.30 -4.38 -16.78
CA CYS A 116 6.34 -3.50 -17.44
C CYS A 116 7.02 -2.82 -18.63
N ASP A 117 6.37 -2.81 -19.80
CA ASP A 117 6.82 -2.04 -20.94
C ASP A 117 6.35 -0.60 -20.79
N LEU A 118 7.29 0.33 -20.80
CA LEU A 118 7.02 1.76 -20.66
C LEU A 118 6.87 2.40 -22.05
N ALA A 119 5.93 3.33 -22.17
CA ALA A 119 5.70 4.05 -23.41
C ALA A 119 6.92 4.89 -23.81
N GLU A 120 7.05 5.09 -25.12
CA GLU A 120 8.02 6.00 -25.70
C GLU A 120 7.41 7.39 -25.87
N GLY A 121 8.20 8.44 -25.62
CA GLY A 121 7.80 9.83 -25.91
C GLY A 121 6.93 10.54 -24.86
N SER A 122 6.54 9.89 -23.77
CA SER A 122 5.82 10.56 -22.69
C SER A 122 6.74 11.42 -21.83
N GLU A 123 6.36 12.67 -21.58
CA GLU A 123 7.11 13.55 -20.67
C GLU A 123 7.07 13.07 -19.20
N LEU A 124 6.08 12.25 -18.85
CA LEU A 124 5.91 11.73 -17.49
C LEU A 124 6.79 10.51 -17.19
N ILE A 125 7.47 9.96 -18.19
CA ILE A 125 8.41 8.85 -18.03
C ILE A 125 9.83 9.38 -18.06
N PRO A 126 10.71 8.98 -17.11
CA PRO A 126 12.12 9.37 -17.16
C PRO A 126 12.75 9.01 -18.51
N PRO A 127 13.52 9.90 -19.17
CA PRO A 127 14.09 9.62 -20.49
C PRO A 127 14.93 8.34 -20.57
N HIS A 128 15.58 7.96 -19.47
CA HIS A 128 16.41 6.74 -19.43
C HIS A 128 15.57 5.44 -19.32
N LEU A 129 14.26 5.54 -18.99
CA LEU A 129 13.31 4.42 -18.90
C LEU A 129 12.36 4.36 -20.10
N ALA A 130 12.16 5.46 -20.83
CA ALA A 130 11.23 5.56 -21.95
C ALA A 130 11.51 4.50 -23.02
N GLY A 131 10.47 3.82 -23.51
CA GLY A 131 10.54 2.76 -24.51
C GLY A 131 11.24 1.48 -24.05
N LYS A 132 11.50 1.32 -22.74
CA LYS A 132 12.17 0.15 -22.18
C LYS A 132 11.23 -0.68 -21.29
N THR A 133 11.61 -1.92 -21.08
CA THR A 133 11.01 -2.75 -20.01
C THR A 133 11.66 -2.39 -18.68
N ALA A 134 10.83 -2.08 -17.68
CA ALA A 134 11.24 -1.81 -16.30
C ALA A 134 10.61 -2.78 -15.34
N LEU A 135 11.28 -3.07 -14.24
CA LEU A 135 10.68 -3.76 -13.10
C LEU A 135 9.94 -2.72 -12.24
N LEU A 136 8.66 -2.96 -11.96
CA LEU A 136 7.86 -2.09 -11.12
C LEU A 136 7.22 -2.88 -9.96
N PRO A 137 7.31 -2.37 -8.72
CA PRO A 137 6.71 -2.98 -7.55
C PRO A 137 5.19 -3.02 -7.64
N VAL A 138 4.59 -4.14 -7.28
CA VAL A 138 3.14 -4.33 -7.23
C VAL A 138 2.71 -5.01 -5.94
N TRP A 139 1.50 -4.65 -5.50
CA TRP A 139 0.87 -5.28 -4.36
C TRP A 139 -0.64 -5.37 -4.58
N TRP A 140 -1.13 -6.58 -4.86
CA TRP A 140 -2.53 -6.81 -5.25
C TRP A 140 -2.99 -5.86 -6.36
N PRO A 141 -2.24 -5.83 -7.48
CA PRO A 141 -2.45 -4.82 -8.50
C PRO A 141 -3.83 -4.94 -9.16
N GLY A 142 -4.31 -3.82 -9.64
CA GLY A 142 -5.39 -3.77 -10.63
C GLY A 142 -4.82 -3.71 -12.04
N ARG A 143 -5.73 -3.55 -12.99
CA ARG A 143 -5.45 -3.21 -14.38
C ARG A 143 -6.54 -2.28 -14.89
N PHE A 144 -6.22 -1.44 -15.84
CA PHE A 144 -7.19 -0.54 -16.44
C PHE A 144 -7.93 -1.23 -17.58
N SER A 145 -9.22 -0.93 -17.72
CA SER A 145 -10.04 -1.33 -18.86
C SER A 145 -9.90 -0.28 -19.94
N GLU A 146 -9.01 -0.56 -20.91
CA GLU A 146 -8.77 0.32 -22.05
C GLU A 146 -9.92 0.21 -23.06
N PRO A 147 -10.53 1.31 -23.49
CA PRO A 147 -11.55 1.30 -24.53
C PRO A 147 -10.92 1.09 -25.92
N ASP A 148 -11.72 0.64 -26.87
CA ASP A 148 -11.27 0.41 -28.25
C ASP A 148 -10.99 1.74 -29.00
N GLU A 149 -11.66 2.82 -28.59
CA GLU A 149 -11.50 4.14 -29.21
C GLU A 149 -10.64 5.06 -28.32
N PRO A 150 -9.73 5.85 -28.90
CA PRO A 150 -8.93 6.82 -28.16
C PRO A 150 -9.82 7.87 -27.47
N ASP A 151 -9.58 8.11 -26.18
CA ASP A 151 -10.38 9.04 -25.35
C ASP A 151 -9.53 10.10 -24.64
N GLY A 152 -8.28 10.29 -25.08
CA GLY A 152 -7.35 11.25 -24.50
C GLY A 152 -6.63 10.76 -23.23
N VAL A 153 -6.76 9.49 -22.90
CA VAL A 153 -5.96 8.82 -21.88
C VAL A 153 -4.69 8.28 -22.50
N GLU A 154 -3.54 8.63 -21.94
CA GLU A 154 -2.23 8.15 -22.35
C GLU A 154 -1.85 6.91 -21.53
N VAL A 155 -1.52 5.81 -22.18
CA VAL A 155 -0.97 4.62 -21.52
C VAL A 155 0.53 4.80 -21.31
N LEU A 156 0.96 4.87 -20.05
CA LEU A 156 2.35 5.05 -19.68
C LEU A 156 3.10 3.72 -19.51
N ALA A 157 2.41 2.68 -19.06
CA ALA A 157 3.01 1.37 -18.88
C ALA A 157 1.99 0.23 -19.01
N ARG A 158 2.47 -0.92 -19.51
CA ARG A 158 1.72 -2.17 -19.60
C ARG A 158 2.45 -3.30 -18.90
N TYR A 159 1.72 -4.17 -18.22
CA TYR A 159 2.30 -5.40 -17.68
C TYR A 159 2.81 -6.29 -18.80
N ARG A 160 3.97 -6.93 -18.60
CA ARG A 160 4.57 -7.84 -19.56
C ARG A 160 4.82 -9.24 -19.01
N ALA A 161 5.51 -9.34 -17.88
CA ALA A 161 5.94 -10.62 -17.33
C ALA A 161 6.14 -10.56 -15.81
N PRO A 162 6.11 -11.72 -15.12
CA PRO A 162 6.53 -11.82 -13.74
C PRO A 162 7.97 -11.35 -13.52
N GLY A 163 8.21 -10.62 -12.43
CA GLY A 163 9.54 -10.28 -11.95
C GLY A 163 10.15 -11.41 -11.08
N PRO A 164 11.43 -11.28 -10.69
CA PRO A 164 12.17 -12.35 -10.03
C PRO A 164 11.68 -12.66 -8.60
N ASP A 165 11.08 -11.69 -7.92
CA ASP A 165 10.59 -11.80 -6.53
C ASP A 165 9.07 -11.89 -6.45
N LEU A 166 8.40 -12.22 -7.55
CA LEU A 166 6.94 -12.29 -7.57
C LEU A 166 6.42 -13.43 -6.71
N TYR A 167 5.38 -13.14 -5.94
CA TYR A 167 4.59 -14.11 -5.17
C TYR A 167 3.14 -14.09 -5.66
N VAL A 168 2.53 -15.25 -5.61
CA VAL A 168 1.08 -15.41 -5.69
C VAL A 168 0.62 -15.96 -4.35
N ALA A 169 -0.13 -15.17 -3.59
CA ALA A 169 -0.37 -15.38 -2.16
C ALA A 169 0.96 -15.46 -1.38
N ASP A 170 1.25 -16.60 -0.76
CA ASP A 170 2.49 -16.88 -0.01
C ASP A 170 3.47 -17.78 -0.79
N MET A 171 3.20 -18.03 -2.08
CA MET A 171 4.02 -18.91 -2.90
C MET A 171 4.94 -18.09 -3.83
N PRO A 172 6.27 -18.31 -3.75
CA PRO A 172 7.21 -17.62 -4.64
C PRO A 172 7.08 -18.19 -6.07
N PHE A 173 6.62 -17.33 -7.00
CA PHE A 173 6.33 -17.72 -8.36
C PHE A 173 7.57 -18.21 -9.12
N SER A 174 8.73 -17.58 -8.90
CA SER A 174 10.01 -17.94 -9.53
C SER A 174 10.52 -19.33 -9.19
N SER A 175 10.03 -19.91 -8.08
CA SER A 175 10.41 -21.28 -7.64
C SER A 175 9.55 -22.37 -8.26
N MET A 176 8.58 -22.03 -9.14
CA MET A 176 7.64 -22.99 -9.71
C MET A 176 8.00 -23.27 -11.17
N PRO A 177 8.32 -24.54 -11.50
CA PRO A 177 8.55 -24.95 -12.87
C PRO A 177 7.32 -24.75 -13.76
N ALA A 178 7.53 -24.34 -14.99
CA ALA A 178 6.42 -24.02 -15.93
C ALA A 178 5.54 -25.24 -16.26
N ASP A 179 6.13 -26.43 -16.31
CA ASP A 179 5.43 -27.70 -16.50
C ASP A 179 4.50 -28.03 -15.35
N ILE A 180 4.95 -27.82 -14.10
CA ILE A 180 4.12 -28.00 -12.90
C ILE A 180 2.94 -27.01 -12.90
N LEU A 181 3.16 -25.75 -13.29
CA LEU A 181 2.08 -24.77 -13.42
C LEU A 181 1.03 -25.20 -14.46
N ALA A 182 1.48 -25.78 -15.58
CA ALA A 182 0.58 -26.29 -16.62
C ALA A 182 -0.20 -27.53 -16.12
N GLU A 183 0.47 -28.43 -15.39
CA GLU A 183 -0.15 -29.59 -14.77
C GLU A 183 -1.21 -29.19 -13.75
N TRP A 184 -0.93 -28.26 -12.84
CA TRP A 184 -1.91 -27.77 -11.85
C TRP A 184 -3.13 -27.12 -12.51
N LYS A 185 -2.94 -26.41 -13.60
CA LYS A 185 -4.05 -25.88 -14.40
C LYS A 185 -4.92 -27.01 -14.95
N SER A 186 -4.30 -28.06 -15.47
CA SER A 186 -5.01 -29.20 -16.03
C SER A 186 -5.71 -30.05 -14.97
N MET A 187 -5.02 -30.37 -13.87
CA MET A 187 -5.52 -31.31 -12.86
C MET A 187 -6.47 -30.66 -11.85
N TYR A 188 -6.16 -29.43 -11.43
CA TYR A 188 -6.86 -28.75 -10.32
C TYR A 188 -7.62 -27.51 -10.75
N GLY A 189 -7.49 -27.09 -12.02
CA GLY A 189 -8.09 -25.83 -12.48
C GLY A 189 -7.44 -24.58 -11.88
N VAL A 190 -6.26 -24.70 -11.27
CA VAL A 190 -5.57 -23.61 -10.57
C VAL A 190 -4.59 -22.92 -11.51
N THR A 191 -4.75 -21.63 -11.71
CA THR A 191 -3.83 -20.80 -12.52
C THR A 191 -3.09 -19.84 -11.61
N LEU A 192 -1.81 -20.10 -11.37
CA LEU A 192 -0.96 -19.20 -10.56
C LEU A 192 -0.27 -18.13 -11.41
N ARG A 193 -0.02 -18.40 -12.69
CA ARG A 193 0.60 -17.41 -13.58
C ARG A 193 -0.31 -16.18 -13.69
N PRO A 194 0.21 -14.96 -13.47
CA PRO A 194 -0.57 -13.73 -13.54
C PRO A 194 -0.84 -13.29 -14.99
N SER A 195 -1.23 -14.22 -15.86
CA SER A 195 -1.51 -14.00 -17.29
C SER A 195 -2.64 -12.99 -17.53
N LEU A 196 -3.53 -12.81 -16.55
CA LEU A 196 -4.58 -11.78 -16.62
C LEU A 196 -4.03 -10.34 -16.53
N LEU A 197 -2.76 -10.18 -16.15
CA LEU A 197 -2.09 -8.89 -16.11
C LEU A 197 -1.30 -8.61 -17.40
N ASP A 198 -0.99 -9.65 -18.19
CA ASP A 198 -0.14 -9.54 -19.36
C ASP A 198 -0.74 -8.53 -20.37
N GLU A 199 0.10 -7.60 -20.85
CA GLU A 199 -0.21 -6.56 -21.85
C GLU A 199 -1.31 -5.55 -21.43
N ARG A 200 -1.86 -5.67 -20.21
CA ARG A 200 -2.87 -4.73 -19.72
C ARG A 200 -2.23 -3.44 -19.21
N PRO A 201 -2.88 -2.28 -19.43
CA PRO A 201 -2.39 -1.02 -18.88
C PRO A 201 -2.31 -1.07 -17.36
N CYS A 202 -1.14 -0.68 -16.82
CA CYS A 202 -0.90 -0.60 -15.38
C CYS A 202 -0.57 0.81 -14.88
N ALA A 203 -0.17 1.71 -15.79
CA ALA A 203 -0.04 3.12 -15.52
C ALA A 203 -0.59 3.94 -16.67
N VAL A 204 -1.35 4.97 -16.35
CA VAL A 204 -2.02 5.85 -17.31
C VAL A 204 -1.97 7.30 -16.84
N SER A 205 -2.07 8.24 -17.77
CA SER A 205 -2.17 9.67 -17.48
C SER A 205 -3.22 10.35 -18.34
N GLY A 206 -3.59 11.55 -17.94
CA GLY A 206 -4.50 12.37 -18.70
C GLY A 206 -4.70 13.75 -18.08
N SER A 207 -5.58 14.54 -18.70
CA SER A 207 -5.90 15.90 -18.28
C SER A 207 -7.35 16.00 -17.79
N CYS A 208 -7.58 16.96 -16.89
CA CYS A 208 -8.91 17.33 -16.45
C CYS A 208 -8.94 18.85 -16.21
N GLY A 209 -9.61 19.59 -17.10
CA GLY A 209 -9.58 21.03 -17.10
C GLY A 209 -8.17 21.58 -17.36
N ARG A 210 -7.63 22.38 -16.44
CA ARG A 210 -6.25 22.90 -16.51
C ARG A 210 -5.22 22.02 -15.80
N GLY A 211 -5.68 21.00 -15.08
CA GLY A 211 -4.83 20.08 -14.34
C GLY A 211 -4.62 18.76 -15.08
N GLY A 212 -3.96 17.84 -14.39
CA GLY A 212 -3.69 16.52 -14.95
C GLY A 212 -3.58 15.49 -13.84
N TRP A 213 -3.55 14.24 -14.24
CA TRP A 213 -3.45 13.11 -13.32
C TRP A 213 -2.53 12.03 -13.86
N LEU A 214 -1.89 11.30 -12.94
CA LEU A 214 -1.14 10.08 -13.17
C LEU A 214 -1.68 9.01 -12.23
N LEU A 215 -2.05 7.87 -12.78
CA LEU A 215 -2.58 6.72 -12.06
C LEU A 215 -1.69 5.51 -12.32
N SER A 216 -1.25 4.84 -11.27
CA SER A 216 -0.44 3.63 -11.40
C SER A 216 -0.94 2.56 -10.44
N TYR A 217 -1.12 1.35 -10.94
CA TYR A 217 -1.31 0.16 -10.10
C TYR A 217 0.01 -0.40 -9.57
N SER A 218 1.14 0.07 -10.11
CA SER A 218 2.46 -0.15 -9.51
C SER A 218 2.75 0.92 -8.46
N HIS A 219 3.52 0.54 -7.44
CA HIS A 219 3.86 1.37 -6.29
C HIS A 219 5.18 2.13 -6.56
N LEU A 220 5.09 3.31 -7.18
CA LEU A 220 6.26 4.12 -7.50
C LEU A 220 6.89 4.75 -6.24
N GLU A 221 6.18 4.80 -5.13
CA GLU A 221 6.62 5.27 -3.83
C GLU A 221 7.47 4.26 -3.05
N THR A 222 7.76 3.10 -3.64
CA THR A 222 8.54 2.05 -2.97
C THR A 222 9.96 2.54 -2.69
N PRO A 223 10.43 2.47 -1.43
CA PRO A 223 11.78 2.87 -1.06
C PRO A 223 12.85 2.06 -1.79
N SER A 224 14.02 2.66 -2.07
CA SER A 224 15.14 1.91 -2.63
C SER A 224 15.67 0.87 -1.63
N GLY A 225 16.39 -0.15 -2.13
CA GLY A 225 16.94 -1.22 -1.31
C GLY A 225 16.85 -2.58 -2.00
N ASN A 226 16.79 -3.65 -1.23
CA ASN A 226 16.83 -5.03 -1.73
C ASN A 226 15.50 -5.51 -2.35
N PHE A 227 14.73 -4.60 -2.95
CA PHE A 227 13.47 -4.94 -3.61
C PHE A 227 13.58 -4.68 -5.11
N PRO A 228 13.49 -5.72 -5.96
CA PRO A 228 13.64 -5.57 -7.41
C PRO A 228 12.67 -4.56 -8.00
N GLY A 229 13.19 -3.58 -8.73
CA GLY A 229 12.40 -2.52 -9.37
C GLY A 229 12.16 -1.27 -8.52
N SER A 230 12.56 -1.25 -7.24
CA SER A 230 12.40 -0.08 -6.39
C SER A 230 13.16 1.15 -6.90
N GLU A 231 14.37 0.96 -7.45
CA GLU A 231 15.17 2.04 -8.04
C GLU A 231 14.48 2.68 -9.26
N GLN A 232 13.94 1.84 -10.17
CA GLN A 232 13.24 2.31 -11.36
C GLN A 232 11.92 3.01 -11.00
N ALA A 233 11.17 2.45 -10.06
CA ALA A 233 9.96 3.05 -9.52
C ALA A 233 10.22 4.40 -8.85
N GLY A 234 11.22 4.46 -7.96
CA GLY A 234 11.63 5.69 -7.28
C GLY A 234 12.13 6.77 -8.25
N ALA A 235 12.95 6.39 -9.24
CA ALA A 235 13.39 7.31 -10.28
C ALA A 235 12.20 7.89 -11.08
N TRP A 236 11.19 7.08 -11.35
CA TRP A 236 9.97 7.54 -12.02
C TRP A 236 9.18 8.52 -11.14
N LEU A 237 8.94 8.19 -9.88
CA LEU A 237 8.28 9.11 -8.95
C LEU A 237 9.02 10.46 -8.85
N LEU A 238 10.34 10.43 -8.65
CA LEU A 238 11.16 11.64 -8.57
C LEU A 238 11.11 12.47 -9.85
N HIS A 239 11.04 11.84 -11.01
CA HIS A 239 10.86 12.53 -12.28
C HIS A 239 9.53 13.29 -12.34
N VAL A 240 8.42 12.64 -11.96
CA VAL A 240 7.10 13.30 -11.88
C VAL A 240 7.10 14.46 -10.89
N LEU A 241 7.75 14.29 -9.74
CA LEU A 241 7.89 15.37 -8.74
C LEU A 241 8.74 16.55 -9.26
N ARG A 242 9.76 16.30 -10.10
CA ARG A 242 10.50 17.36 -10.78
C ARG A 242 9.61 18.16 -11.71
N LEU A 243 8.88 17.48 -12.58
CA LEU A 243 8.02 18.13 -13.56
C LEU A 243 6.90 18.93 -12.92
N TRP A 244 6.23 18.38 -11.92
CA TRP A 244 5.01 18.96 -11.40
C TRP A 244 5.20 19.80 -10.13
N CYS A 245 6.23 19.52 -9.35
CA CYS A 245 6.48 20.23 -8.09
C CYS A 245 7.77 21.06 -8.09
N GLY A 246 8.66 20.87 -9.08
CA GLY A 246 9.94 21.58 -9.15
C GLY A 246 10.98 21.04 -8.17
N LEU A 247 11.01 19.71 -7.98
CA LEU A 247 12.06 19.07 -7.18
C LEU A 247 13.45 19.34 -7.80
N PRO A 248 14.47 19.70 -7.03
CA PRO A 248 15.85 19.81 -7.53
C PRO A 248 16.36 18.53 -8.19
N SER A 249 17.35 18.65 -9.08
CA SER A 249 17.81 17.54 -9.92
C SER A 249 18.81 16.60 -9.24
N ASP A 250 19.29 16.93 -8.07
CA ASP A 250 20.35 16.20 -7.34
C ASP A 250 19.87 14.86 -6.72
N MET A 251 18.58 14.71 -6.45
CA MET A 251 18.02 13.48 -5.91
C MET A 251 17.68 12.50 -7.04
N THR A 252 18.38 11.37 -7.13
CA THR A 252 18.24 10.37 -8.20
C THR A 252 17.48 9.12 -7.79
N GLU A 253 17.41 8.82 -6.49
CA GLU A 253 16.71 7.65 -5.95
C GLU A 253 16.03 7.98 -4.61
N LEU A 254 15.01 7.23 -4.25
CA LEU A 254 14.41 7.29 -2.92
C LEU A 254 15.32 6.61 -1.92
N PRO A 255 15.46 7.13 -0.69
CA PRO A 255 16.28 6.48 0.33
C PRO A 255 15.69 5.15 0.76
N PRO A 256 16.51 4.21 1.25
CA PRO A 256 16.05 2.96 1.84
C PRO A 256 15.22 3.23 3.10
N LEU A 257 14.32 2.30 3.41
CA LEU A 257 13.48 2.35 4.60
C LEU A 257 13.57 1.04 5.37
N GLU A 258 13.85 1.16 6.67
CA GLU A 258 13.77 0.08 7.65
C GLU A 258 13.02 0.65 8.87
N PHE A 259 11.79 0.21 9.08
CA PHE A 259 10.94 0.80 10.13
C PHE A 259 11.52 0.66 11.54
N ASP A 260 12.13 -0.47 11.84
CA ASP A 260 12.77 -0.75 13.13
C ASP A 260 14.06 0.04 13.38
N ARG A 261 14.66 0.62 12.32
CA ARG A 261 15.86 1.46 12.38
C ARG A 261 15.59 2.95 12.26
N LEU A 262 14.33 3.36 12.16
CA LEU A 262 14.00 4.79 12.18
C LEU A 262 14.48 5.44 13.48
N PRO A 263 15.00 6.69 13.45
CA PRO A 263 15.48 7.37 14.64
C PRO A 263 14.32 7.60 15.62
N VAL A 264 14.56 7.39 16.91
CA VAL A 264 13.61 7.72 17.97
C VAL A 264 13.78 9.20 18.32
N LEU A 265 12.80 10.01 17.96
CA LEU A 265 12.75 11.44 18.27
C LEU A 265 11.64 11.77 19.30
N TRP A 266 10.73 10.85 19.53
CA TRP A 266 9.67 10.94 20.51
C TRP A 266 9.81 9.82 21.54
N GLU A 267 10.40 10.15 22.69
CA GLU A 267 10.70 9.19 23.77
C GLU A 267 9.50 8.96 24.71
N ASP A 268 8.30 8.75 24.15
CA ASP A 268 7.14 8.35 24.97
C ASP A 268 7.25 6.89 25.36
N ARG A 269 7.14 6.61 26.65
CA ARG A 269 7.32 5.28 27.23
C ARG A 269 6.32 4.27 26.68
N VAL A 270 5.04 4.67 26.51
CA VAL A 270 3.98 3.77 26.02
C VAL A 270 4.25 3.38 24.56
N LEU A 271 4.70 4.31 23.71
CA LEU A 271 5.05 4.02 22.32
C LEU A 271 6.30 3.13 22.23
N LEU A 272 7.30 3.34 23.07
CA LEU A 272 8.51 2.52 23.12
C LEU A 272 8.20 1.08 23.56
N ASP A 273 7.41 0.91 24.61
CA ASP A 273 7.01 -0.40 25.11
C ASP A 273 6.12 -1.12 24.06
N ALA A 274 5.22 -0.40 23.38
CA ALA A 274 4.42 -0.94 22.29
C ALA A 274 5.29 -1.42 21.11
N ARG A 275 6.32 -0.66 20.71
CA ARG A 275 7.26 -1.10 19.68
C ARG A 275 8.00 -2.36 20.09
N ALA A 276 8.55 -2.41 21.30
CA ALA A 276 9.26 -3.58 21.78
C ALA A 276 8.37 -4.83 21.77
N SER A 277 7.15 -4.71 22.33
CA SER A 277 6.18 -5.82 22.35
C SER A 277 5.71 -6.24 20.95
N LEU A 278 5.54 -5.28 20.02
CA LEU A 278 5.19 -5.63 18.65
C LEU A 278 6.33 -6.41 17.96
N LEU A 279 7.59 -6.00 18.15
CA LEU A 279 8.75 -6.73 17.61
C LEU A 279 8.84 -8.15 18.20
N GLU A 280 8.48 -8.38 19.47
CA GLU A 280 8.35 -9.73 20.02
C GLU A 280 7.28 -10.56 19.32
N LEU A 281 6.13 -9.97 18.99
CA LEU A 281 5.06 -10.65 18.24
C LEU A 281 5.52 -11.01 16.82
N LEU A 282 6.21 -10.09 16.14
CA LEU A 282 6.74 -10.34 14.80
C LEU A 282 7.77 -11.47 14.82
N ALA A 283 8.72 -11.43 15.75
CA ALA A 283 9.71 -12.50 15.92
C ALA A 283 9.07 -13.86 16.26
N LEU A 284 8.03 -13.86 17.11
CA LEU A 284 7.25 -15.08 17.39
C LEU A 284 6.58 -15.61 16.11
N ALA A 285 5.94 -14.74 15.34
CA ALA A 285 5.24 -15.13 14.12
C ALA A 285 6.21 -15.66 13.04
N GLU A 286 7.40 -15.08 12.93
CA GLU A 286 8.48 -15.60 12.07
C GLU A 286 8.97 -16.98 12.56
N HIS A 287 9.25 -17.12 13.84
CA HIS A 287 9.66 -18.40 14.44
C HIS A 287 8.61 -19.51 14.21
N LEU A 288 7.33 -19.17 14.25
CA LEU A 288 6.23 -20.09 13.96
C LEU A 288 6.04 -20.36 12.45
N GLY A 289 6.80 -19.70 11.58
CA GLY A 289 6.67 -19.79 10.13
C GLY A 289 5.35 -19.22 9.59
N LEU A 290 4.73 -18.29 10.30
CA LEU A 290 3.50 -17.59 9.91
C LEU A 290 3.81 -16.29 9.16
N LEU A 291 4.92 -15.63 9.51
CA LEU A 291 5.51 -14.51 8.77
C LEU A 291 6.88 -14.92 8.23
N PHE A 292 7.36 -14.22 7.24
CA PHE A 292 8.69 -14.43 6.65
C PHE A 292 9.27 -13.13 6.07
N PRO A 293 10.60 -12.93 6.08
CA PRO A 293 11.22 -11.74 5.49
C PRO A 293 10.94 -11.62 3.99
N ARG A 294 10.57 -10.43 3.52
CA ARG A 294 10.40 -10.09 2.10
C ARG A 294 11.42 -9.03 1.65
N ASN A 295 11.48 -7.95 2.41
CA ASN A 295 12.41 -6.85 2.19
C ASN A 295 12.62 -6.07 3.51
N SER A 296 13.32 -4.94 3.47
CA SER A 296 13.67 -4.16 4.66
C SER A 296 12.49 -3.47 5.37
N TRP A 297 11.34 -3.34 4.70
CA TRP A 297 10.17 -2.64 5.23
C TRP A 297 8.90 -3.51 5.27
N LEU A 298 8.96 -4.75 4.78
CA LEU A 298 7.79 -5.62 4.68
C LEU A 298 8.12 -7.07 5.05
N LEU A 299 7.35 -7.63 5.95
CA LEU A 299 7.25 -9.07 6.17
C LEU A 299 6.16 -9.66 5.27
N GLY A 300 6.47 -10.76 4.60
CA GLY A 300 5.48 -11.61 3.96
C GLY A 300 4.72 -12.45 5.00
N TRP A 301 3.61 -13.03 4.59
CA TRP A 301 2.80 -13.85 5.49
C TRP A 301 2.15 -15.03 4.79
N ARG A 302 1.89 -16.09 5.54
CA ARG A 302 1.10 -17.20 5.05
C ARG A 302 -0.36 -16.81 4.83
N SER A 303 -0.99 -17.45 3.87
CA SER A 303 -2.41 -17.24 3.57
C SER A 303 -3.27 -17.41 4.83
N GLY A 304 -4.15 -16.44 5.09
CA GLY A 304 -5.00 -16.39 6.29
C GLY A 304 -4.35 -15.75 7.53
N VAL A 305 -3.06 -15.41 7.50
CA VAL A 305 -2.40 -14.63 8.56
C VAL A 305 -2.59 -13.14 8.29
N PRO A 306 -2.88 -12.30 9.30
CA PRO A 306 -3.12 -10.87 9.15
C PRO A 306 -1.81 -10.04 9.03
N GLY A 307 -0.93 -10.43 8.11
CA GLY A 307 0.38 -9.83 7.95
C GLY A 307 0.32 -8.35 7.54
N ALA A 308 -0.69 -7.95 6.77
CA ALA A 308 -0.90 -6.55 6.42
C ALA A 308 -1.10 -5.66 7.64
N GLN A 309 -1.86 -6.14 8.65
CA GLN A 309 -2.10 -5.40 9.89
C GLN A 309 -0.84 -5.31 10.76
N PHE A 310 -0.07 -6.39 10.87
CA PHE A 310 1.21 -6.38 11.57
C PHE A 310 2.19 -5.40 10.93
N ASN A 311 2.36 -5.45 9.62
CA ASN A 311 3.23 -4.50 8.90
C ASN A 311 2.76 -3.05 9.06
N SER A 312 1.45 -2.80 9.00
CA SER A 312 0.90 -1.44 9.18
C SER A 312 1.10 -0.92 10.60
N LEU A 313 0.93 -1.76 11.63
CA LEU A 313 1.20 -1.36 13.01
C LEU A 313 2.68 -1.07 13.24
N ASN A 314 3.59 -1.90 12.69
CA ASN A 314 5.03 -1.66 12.79
C ASN A 314 5.40 -0.32 12.12
N ALA A 315 4.90 -0.07 10.92
CA ALA A 315 5.11 1.18 10.21
C ALA A 315 4.56 2.39 11.01
N ALA A 316 3.35 2.25 11.58
CA ALA A 316 2.70 3.31 12.33
C ALA A 316 3.47 3.69 13.61
N ILE A 317 3.78 2.70 14.45
CA ILE A 317 4.49 2.95 15.72
C ILE A 317 5.90 3.50 15.44
N SER A 318 6.64 2.88 14.53
CA SER A 318 8.00 3.28 14.19
C SER A 318 8.05 4.67 13.57
N THR A 319 7.11 5.00 12.67
CA THR A 319 7.00 6.36 12.11
C THR A 319 6.65 7.38 13.19
N THR A 320 5.66 7.08 14.05
CA THR A 320 5.27 7.99 15.14
C THR A 320 6.46 8.29 16.04
N LEU A 321 7.22 7.28 16.47
CA LEU A 321 8.45 7.47 17.24
C LEU A 321 9.51 8.29 16.53
N SER A 322 9.50 8.30 15.19
CA SER A 322 10.43 9.10 14.38
C SER A 322 9.99 10.56 14.15
N LEU A 323 8.84 10.94 14.67
CA LEU A 323 8.35 12.32 14.62
C LEU A 323 8.81 13.08 15.86
N ARG A 324 9.17 14.37 15.71
CA ARG A 324 9.33 15.23 16.88
C ARG A 324 7.97 15.57 17.45
N PRO A 325 7.76 15.42 18.77
CA PRO A 325 6.54 15.86 19.40
C PRO A 325 6.44 17.39 19.34
N ASP A 326 5.40 17.90 18.72
CA ASP A 326 5.02 19.30 18.71
C ASP A 326 3.72 19.49 19.53
N ASP A 327 3.32 20.73 19.77
CA ASP A 327 2.12 21.05 20.56
C ASP A 327 0.86 20.40 19.99
N ARG A 328 0.73 20.32 18.65
CA ARG A 328 -0.38 19.62 17.99
C ARG A 328 -0.39 18.13 18.33
N ARG A 329 0.75 17.45 18.15
CA ARG A 329 0.87 16.01 18.42
C ARG A 329 0.66 15.69 19.89
N LEU A 330 1.23 16.50 20.78
CA LEU A 330 1.03 16.33 22.24
C LEU A 330 -0.43 16.53 22.64
N SER A 331 -1.12 17.52 22.05
CA SER A 331 -2.54 17.75 22.33
C SER A 331 -3.45 16.60 21.89
N LEU A 332 -3.09 15.91 20.80
CA LEU A 332 -3.80 14.74 20.29
C LEU A 332 -3.46 13.46 21.09
N TRP A 333 -2.18 13.28 21.44
CA TRP A 333 -1.68 12.07 22.09
C TRP A 333 -2.06 11.99 23.57
N THR A 334 -1.87 13.07 24.33
CA THR A 334 -2.03 13.05 25.80
C THR A 334 -3.38 12.50 26.24
N PRO A 335 -4.53 12.90 25.67
CA PRO A 335 -5.83 12.36 26.06
C PRO A 335 -6.04 10.89 25.63
N ARG A 336 -5.39 10.47 24.54
CA ARG A 336 -5.55 9.12 23.94
C ARG A 336 -4.52 8.10 24.46
N ARG A 337 -3.47 8.56 25.15
CA ARG A 337 -2.33 7.75 25.60
C ARG A 337 -2.75 6.52 26.42
N LYS A 338 -3.62 6.69 27.41
CA LYS A 338 -4.11 5.60 28.25
C LYS A 338 -5.03 4.63 27.50
N GLU A 339 -5.84 5.16 26.59
CA GLU A 339 -6.68 4.35 25.69
C GLU A 339 -5.80 3.45 24.81
N PHE A 340 -4.76 4.04 24.18
CA PHE A 340 -3.81 3.29 23.35
C PHE A 340 -3.09 2.21 24.16
N GLU A 341 -2.57 2.53 25.34
CA GLU A 341 -1.87 1.60 26.24
C GLU A 341 -2.75 0.38 26.58
N SER A 342 -3.99 0.62 26.97
CA SER A 342 -4.94 -0.45 27.31
C SER A 342 -5.32 -1.30 26.10
N ALA A 343 -5.62 -0.68 24.96
CA ALA A 343 -5.96 -1.38 23.72
C ALA A 343 -4.77 -2.19 23.20
N PHE A 344 -3.55 -1.64 23.29
CA PHE A 344 -2.35 -2.34 22.86
C PHE A 344 -2.03 -3.55 23.74
N ALA A 345 -2.20 -3.45 25.06
CA ALA A 345 -2.01 -4.59 25.97
C ALA A 345 -2.98 -5.75 25.63
N LEU A 346 -4.25 -5.43 25.37
CA LEU A 346 -5.24 -6.43 24.91
C LEU A 346 -4.86 -7.02 23.55
N PHE A 347 -4.44 -6.18 22.62
CA PHE A 347 -3.99 -6.61 21.29
C PHE A 347 -2.78 -7.55 21.39
N PHE A 348 -1.77 -7.19 22.19
CA PHE A 348 -0.55 -8.01 22.36
C PHE A 348 -0.88 -9.40 22.91
N GLN A 349 -1.65 -9.48 24.00
CA GLN A 349 -2.04 -10.76 24.59
C GLN A 349 -2.88 -11.61 23.63
N GLY A 350 -3.86 -10.99 22.99
CA GLY A 350 -4.75 -11.67 22.06
C GLY A 350 -4.00 -12.15 20.81
N ALA A 351 -3.15 -11.30 20.22
CA ALA A 351 -2.36 -11.64 19.03
C ALA A 351 -1.36 -12.78 19.31
N ARG A 352 -0.68 -12.75 20.45
CA ARG A 352 0.20 -13.84 20.88
C ARG A 352 -0.54 -15.17 20.98
N SER A 353 -1.68 -15.17 21.66
CA SER A 353 -2.51 -16.36 21.81
C SER A 353 -3.03 -16.87 20.45
N TRP A 354 -3.47 -15.96 19.59
CA TRP A 354 -3.95 -16.29 18.26
C TRP A 354 -2.85 -16.88 17.37
N LEU A 355 -1.63 -16.31 17.37
CA LEU A 355 -0.50 -16.83 16.59
C LEU A 355 -0.16 -18.28 16.97
N LEU A 356 -0.11 -18.58 18.28
CA LEU A 356 0.13 -19.94 18.78
C LEU A 356 -1.01 -20.90 18.40
N ALA A 357 -2.28 -20.46 18.56
CA ALA A 357 -3.43 -21.27 18.21
C ALA A 357 -3.50 -21.50 16.68
N ARG A 358 -3.17 -20.49 15.87
CA ARG A 358 -3.08 -20.63 14.41
C ARG A 358 -2.02 -21.66 14.00
N ARG A 359 -0.83 -21.60 14.59
CA ARG A 359 0.22 -22.57 14.32
C ARG A 359 -0.19 -23.98 14.75
N LEU A 360 -0.86 -24.11 15.90
CA LEU A 360 -1.40 -25.39 16.36
C LEU A 360 -2.46 -25.92 15.39
N ALA A 361 -3.37 -25.05 14.91
CA ALA A 361 -4.39 -25.45 13.93
C ALA A 361 -3.78 -25.98 12.63
N ASP A 362 -2.73 -25.32 12.12
CA ASP A 362 -2.00 -25.77 10.93
C ASP A 362 -1.31 -27.12 11.17
N THR A 363 -0.78 -27.35 12.38
CA THR A 363 -0.16 -28.64 12.76
C THR A 363 -1.19 -29.77 12.86
N LEU A 364 -2.38 -29.48 13.39
CA LEU A 364 -3.44 -30.48 13.60
C LEU A 364 -4.31 -30.71 12.37
N ALA A 365 -4.16 -29.91 11.32
CA ALA A 365 -5.01 -30.00 10.13
C ALA A 365 -5.05 -31.43 9.54
N ASP A 366 -3.90 -32.09 9.51
CA ASP A 366 -3.76 -33.44 8.98
C ASP A 366 -3.73 -34.53 10.07
N SER A 367 -3.16 -34.22 11.27
CA SER A 367 -2.96 -35.22 12.33
C SER A 367 -4.19 -35.42 13.23
N ALA A 368 -5.01 -34.41 13.42
CA ALA A 368 -6.22 -34.44 14.23
C ALA A 368 -7.29 -33.43 13.72
N PRO A 369 -7.82 -33.64 12.51
CA PRO A 369 -8.76 -32.71 11.87
C PRO A 369 -10.00 -32.49 12.75
N GLY A 370 -10.40 -31.22 12.89
CA GLY A 370 -11.57 -30.81 13.69
C GLY A 370 -11.35 -30.64 15.19
N MET A 371 -10.13 -30.90 15.70
CA MET A 371 -9.81 -30.76 17.12
C MET A 371 -9.84 -29.29 17.59
N LEU A 372 -9.50 -28.33 16.72
CA LEU A 372 -9.65 -26.89 16.97
C LEU A 372 -10.83 -26.34 16.18
N PRO A 373 -11.80 -25.67 16.84
CA PRO A 373 -12.92 -25.02 16.15
C PRO A 373 -12.40 -23.87 15.28
N ARG A 374 -12.51 -24.01 13.95
CA ARG A 374 -12.07 -22.96 13.00
C ARG A 374 -12.81 -21.65 13.21
N GLU A 375 -14.09 -21.72 13.56
CA GLU A 375 -14.92 -20.54 13.84
C GLU A 375 -14.38 -19.71 15.00
N LEU A 376 -13.97 -20.34 16.10
CA LEU A 376 -13.41 -19.67 17.26
C LEU A 376 -12.10 -18.92 16.90
N LEU A 377 -11.23 -19.58 16.12
CA LEU A 377 -9.98 -18.95 15.68
C LEU A 377 -10.24 -17.77 14.72
N GLU A 378 -11.25 -17.88 13.87
CA GLU A 378 -11.65 -16.80 12.96
C GLU A 378 -12.31 -15.64 13.70
N ASP A 379 -13.12 -15.91 14.73
CA ASP A 379 -13.72 -14.87 15.57
C ASP A 379 -12.65 -14.11 16.36
N GLN A 380 -11.66 -14.80 16.92
CA GLN A 380 -10.51 -14.17 17.57
C GLN A 380 -9.71 -13.32 16.57
N ARG A 381 -9.46 -13.86 15.37
CA ARG A 381 -8.78 -13.10 14.30
C ARG A 381 -9.56 -11.82 13.96
N ARG A 382 -10.86 -11.93 13.83
CA ARG A 382 -11.74 -10.79 13.48
C ARG A 382 -11.77 -9.73 14.59
N ALA A 383 -11.83 -10.14 15.85
CA ALA A 383 -11.80 -9.23 16.97
C ALA A 383 -10.46 -8.45 17.07
N LEU A 384 -9.34 -9.10 16.75
CA LEU A 384 -8.01 -8.50 16.84
C LEU A 384 -7.67 -7.66 15.60
N PHE A 385 -7.93 -8.19 14.41
CA PHE A 385 -7.41 -7.67 13.14
C PHE A 385 -8.49 -7.21 12.17
N GLY A 386 -9.76 -7.40 12.49
CA GLY A 386 -10.87 -7.08 11.60
C GLY A 386 -10.87 -7.92 10.32
N SER A 387 -11.49 -7.37 9.29
CA SER A 387 -11.49 -7.95 7.94
C SER A 387 -10.29 -7.44 7.14
N PRO A 388 -9.62 -8.28 6.35
CA PRO A 388 -8.52 -7.86 5.49
C PRO A 388 -8.88 -6.71 4.53
N MET A 389 -10.13 -6.69 4.07
CA MET A 389 -10.62 -5.70 3.08
C MET A 389 -11.31 -4.50 3.74
N PHE A 390 -11.96 -4.72 4.89
CA PHE A 390 -12.86 -3.73 5.48
C PHE A 390 -12.33 -3.14 6.78
N GLY A 391 -11.19 -3.62 7.27
CA GLY A 391 -10.63 -3.17 8.55
C GLY A 391 -11.44 -3.66 9.76
N GLY A 392 -11.32 -2.94 10.86
CA GLY A 392 -11.94 -3.28 12.14
C GLY A 392 -10.98 -3.95 13.11
N GLY A 393 -11.50 -4.38 14.24
CA GLY A 393 -10.73 -4.99 15.31
C GLY A 393 -9.81 -4.01 16.06
N LEU A 394 -9.09 -4.53 17.06
CA LEU A 394 -8.18 -3.73 17.87
C LEU A 394 -7.05 -3.09 17.07
N SER A 395 -6.57 -3.76 16.03
CA SER A 395 -5.49 -3.22 15.17
C SER A 395 -5.90 -1.92 14.47
N GLU A 396 -7.13 -1.79 14.00
CA GLU A 396 -7.61 -0.54 13.40
C GLU A 396 -7.80 0.56 14.43
N GLN A 397 -8.28 0.24 15.63
CA GLN A 397 -8.37 1.21 16.72
C GLN A 397 -6.98 1.81 17.04
N LEU A 398 -5.96 0.95 17.14
CA LEU A 398 -4.57 1.38 17.38
C LEU A 398 -4.04 2.23 16.24
N LEU A 399 -4.26 1.81 14.98
CA LEU A 399 -3.84 2.55 13.80
C LEU A 399 -4.49 3.93 13.74
N ASN A 400 -5.79 4.03 14.00
CA ASN A 400 -6.52 5.31 13.99
C ASN A 400 -5.93 6.33 14.96
N ILE A 401 -5.50 5.88 16.16
CA ILE A 401 -4.84 6.75 17.15
C ILE A 401 -3.49 7.24 16.64
N LEU A 402 -2.68 6.34 16.06
CA LEU A 402 -1.34 6.68 15.56
C LEU A 402 -1.38 7.55 14.30
N GLU A 403 -2.35 7.31 13.42
CA GLU A 403 -2.53 8.07 12.19
C GLU A 403 -2.94 9.53 12.41
N GLU A 404 -3.53 9.86 13.57
CA GLU A 404 -3.80 11.25 13.95
C GLU A 404 -2.53 12.04 14.28
N LEU A 405 -1.45 11.34 14.62
CA LEU A 405 -0.17 11.93 15.01
C LEU A 405 0.75 12.21 13.81
N VAL A 406 0.47 11.65 12.66
CA VAL A 406 1.23 11.86 11.43
C VAL A 406 0.82 13.18 10.76
#